data_6776b2e95104d0b2333a2c69bb26b05b
#
_entry.id   6776b2e95104d0b2333a2c69bb26b05b
#
_cell.length_a   1.000
_cell.length_b   1.000
_cell.length_c   1.000
_cell.angle_alpha   90.00
_cell.angle_beta   90.00
_cell.angle_gamma   90.00
#
_symmetry.space_group_name_H-M   'P 1'
#
loop_
_entity.id
_entity.type
_entity.pdbx_description
1 polymer ?
#
loop_
_entity_poly.entity_id
_entity_poly.type
_entity_poly.pdbx_seq_one_letter_code
_entity_poly.pdbx_strand_id
1 'polypeptide(L)'
;GWHNKSFEEFCNIAKELKFGGIELHNINGELFKNKDGAFHGYAAAATVRRLYEMKLELPCIDVISDISEDAAIAETESCIKIAEELHIPNIRIKSAECDNDTAKKFITAVLPQAEKAGVTLVIETSGAFCSTAALRELLDSFASDNLAALWDMYSTFFKAGEQPEETIKNLGAYVKHVHIKDFDGEGFCLIGEGKLPVGDMMSALRSVN
;
A
#
# COMPACT_ATOMS: atom_id res chain seq x y z
N GLY A 1 4.87 8.98 -12.87
CA GLY A 1 5.86 9.22 -11.91
C GLY A 1 6.75 10.41 -12.19
N TRP A 2 7.36 10.85 -11.17
CA TRP A 2 8.22 12.03 -11.10
C TRP A 2 9.70 11.63 -11.28
N HIS A 3 10.00 10.77 -12.24
CA HIS A 3 11.25 10.04 -12.40
C HIS A 3 12.54 10.90 -12.51
N ASN A 4 12.41 12.21 -12.73
CA ASN A 4 13.56 13.12 -12.88
C ASN A 4 13.66 14.13 -11.73
N LYS A 5 13.04 13.87 -10.60
CA LYS A 5 13.05 14.75 -9.43
C LYS A 5 13.83 14.13 -8.28
N SER A 6 14.60 14.93 -7.56
CA SER A 6 15.17 14.52 -6.28
C SER A 6 14.06 14.29 -5.26
N PHE A 7 14.36 13.51 -4.21
CA PHE A 7 13.40 13.30 -3.12
C PHE A 7 12.96 14.62 -2.46
N GLU A 8 13.88 15.56 -2.32
CA GLU A 8 13.59 16.90 -1.77
C GLU A 8 12.61 17.69 -2.66
N GLU A 9 12.85 17.73 -3.97
CA GLU A 9 11.93 18.37 -4.93
C GLU A 9 10.55 17.72 -4.90
N PHE A 10 10.51 16.37 -4.79
CA PHE A 10 9.25 15.63 -4.67
C PHE A 10 8.48 16.02 -3.41
N CYS A 11 9.13 16.10 -2.25
CA CYS A 11 8.51 16.56 -1.00
C CYS A 11 7.99 18.00 -1.10
N ASN A 12 8.76 18.90 -1.72
CA ASN A 12 8.32 20.28 -1.92
C ASN A 12 7.07 20.36 -2.79
N ILE A 13 7.02 19.61 -3.88
CA ILE A 13 5.84 19.54 -4.76
C ILE A 13 4.63 18.94 -4.01
N ALA A 14 4.83 17.86 -3.25
CA ALA A 14 3.75 17.27 -2.44
C ALA A 14 3.16 18.29 -1.47
N LYS A 15 4.02 19.08 -0.81
CA LYS A 15 3.60 20.15 0.08
C LYS A 15 2.86 21.28 -0.65
N GLU A 16 3.36 21.74 -1.79
CA GLU A 16 2.72 22.78 -2.62
C GLU A 16 1.33 22.37 -3.07
N LEU A 17 1.19 21.08 -3.45
CA LEU A 17 -0.09 20.47 -3.86
C LEU A 17 -0.98 20.08 -2.66
N LYS A 18 -0.53 20.37 -1.41
CA LYS A 18 -1.27 20.09 -0.17
C LYS A 18 -1.56 18.60 0.07
N PHE A 19 -0.68 17.72 -0.37
CA PHE A 19 -0.74 16.32 0.05
C PHE A 19 -0.39 16.22 1.54
N GLY A 20 -1.07 15.29 2.24
CA GLY A 20 -0.82 15.01 3.66
C GLY A 20 0.32 14.03 3.88
N GLY A 21 0.74 13.30 2.85
CA GLY A 21 1.81 12.30 2.95
C GLY A 21 2.33 11.82 1.60
N ILE A 22 3.33 10.99 1.66
CA ILE A 22 3.95 10.32 0.51
C ILE A 22 4.19 8.85 0.82
N GLU A 23 3.94 7.98 -0.12
CA GLU A 23 4.29 6.57 0.00
C GLU A 23 5.73 6.31 -0.45
N LEU A 24 6.40 5.42 0.27
CA LEU A 24 7.74 4.99 -0.08
C LEU A 24 7.67 3.72 -0.95
N HIS A 25 8.58 3.66 -1.90
CA HIS A 25 8.63 2.57 -2.86
C HIS A 25 10.05 2.02 -2.93
N ASN A 26 10.16 0.67 -2.93
CA ASN A 26 11.40 -0.04 -3.18
C ASN A 26 12.55 0.25 -2.19
N ILE A 27 12.58 -0.50 -1.08
CA ILE A 27 13.67 -0.42 -0.09
C ILE A 27 15.05 -0.80 -0.64
N ASN A 28 15.10 -1.41 -1.81
CA ASN A 28 16.34 -1.75 -2.52
C ASN A 28 16.76 -0.65 -3.51
N GLY A 29 15.98 0.42 -3.63
CA GLY A 29 16.24 1.56 -4.49
C GLY A 29 17.20 2.59 -3.88
N GLU A 30 17.45 3.64 -4.66
CA GLU A 30 18.44 4.68 -4.34
C GLU A 30 18.20 5.39 -3.01
N LEU A 31 16.94 5.59 -2.63
CA LEU A 31 16.58 6.28 -1.38
C LEU A 31 17.13 5.58 -0.12
N PHE A 32 17.29 4.26 -0.17
CA PHE A 32 17.72 3.44 0.96
C PHE A 32 19.15 2.90 0.82
N LYS A 33 19.61 2.65 -0.41
CA LYS A 33 20.88 1.95 -0.65
C LYS A 33 22.04 2.87 -1.01
N ASN A 34 21.79 3.99 -1.66
CA ASN A 34 22.85 4.95 -2.00
C ASN A 34 23.34 5.67 -0.74
N LYS A 35 24.64 5.97 -0.68
CA LYS A 35 25.26 6.69 0.45
C LYS A 35 24.60 8.04 0.72
N ASP A 36 24.11 8.70 -0.34
CA ASP A 36 23.42 9.99 -0.28
C ASP A 36 21.90 9.82 -0.28
N GLY A 37 21.39 8.59 -0.11
CA GLY A 37 19.97 8.30 -0.08
C GLY A 37 19.28 8.91 1.15
N ALA A 38 18.08 9.44 0.94
CA ALA A 38 17.34 10.16 1.98
C ALA A 38 17.06 9.29 3.23
N PHE A 39 16.96 7.97 3.06
CA PHE A 39 16.73 7.01 4.15
C PHE A 39 17.93 6.09 4.41
N HIS A 40 19.11 6.46 3.93
CA HIS A 40 20.33 5.68 4.19
C HIS A 40 21.00 6.09 5.50
N GLY A 41 21.21 5.14 6.41
CA GLY A 41 21.97 5.36 7.64
C GLY A 41 21.49 6.59 8.44
N TYR A 42 22.41 7.48 8.79
CA TYR A 42 22.11 8.68 9.60
C TYR A 42 21.20 9.70 8.89
N ALA A 43 21.09 9.67 7.56
CA ALA A 43 20.22 10.58 6.82
C ALA A 43 18.74 10.34 7.12
N ALA A 44 18.35 9.11 7.45
CA ALA A 44 16.96 8.74 7.75
C ALA A 44 16.33 9.62 8.83
N ALA A 45 17.01 9.81 9.97
CA ALA A 45 16.49 10.63 11.06
C ALA A 45 16.30 12.10 10.68
N ALA A 46 17.22 12.68 9.89
CA ALA A 46 17.11 14.04 9.39
C ALA A 46 15.95 14.17 8.39
N THR A 47 15.77 13.16 7.52
CA THR A 47 14.68 13.11 6.56
C THR A 47 13.32 13.03 7.25
N VAL A 48 13.15 12.15 8.23
CA VAL A 48 11.90 12.03 9.00
C VAL A 48 11.56 13.35 9.70
N ARG A 49 12.54 14.00 10.33
CA ARG A 49 12.35 15.33 10.95
C ARG A 49 11.87 16.35 9.93
N ARG A 50 12.50 16.39 8.76
CA ARG A 50 12.11 17.31 7.68
C ARG A 50 10.68 17.05 7.18
N LEU A 51 10.31 15.79 6.97
CA LEU A 51 8.93 15.43 6.60
C LEU A 51 7.94 15.91 7.66
N TYR A 52 8.24 15.71 8.93
CA TYR A 52 7.42 16.22 10.04
C TYR A 52 7.26 17.74 9.99
N GLU A 53 8.36 18.51 9.80
CA GLU A 53 8.33 19.97 9.66
C GLU A 53 7.50 20.41 8.43
N MET A 54 7.50 19.62 7.38
CA MET A 54 6.69 19.83 6.17
C MET A 54 5.24 19.38 6.33
N LYS A 55 4.88 18.69 7.42
CA LYS A 55 3.59 18.04 7.67
C LYS A 55 3.25 16.99 6.60
N LEU A 56 4.26 16.24 6.19
CA LEU A 56 4.13 15.10 5.29
C LEU A 56 4.33 13.81 6.10
N GLU A 57 3.33 12.96 6.06
CA GLU A 57 3.37 11.63 6.67
C GLU A 57 3.93 10.59 5.70
N LEU A 58 4.33 9.43 6.25
CA LEU A 58 4.69 8.23 5.50
C LEU A 58 3.61 7.17 5.76
N PRO A 59 2.49 7.19 5.03
CA PRO A 59 1.36 6.31 5.33
C PRO A 59 1.59 4.85 4.95
N CYS A 60 2.47 4.58 3.99
CA CYS A 60 2.71 3.24 3.47
C CYS A 60 4.10 3.11 2.84
N ILE A 61 4.64 1.90 2.89
CA ILE A 61 5.80 1.48 2.10
C ILE A 61 5.46 0.17 1.39
N ASP A 62 5.93 -0.03 0.16
CA ASP A 62 5.61 -1.24 -0.57
C ASP A 62 6.76 -2.25 -0.64
N VAL A 63 6.38 -3.52 -0.63
CA VAL A 63 7.21 -4.66 -1.01
C VAL A 63 7.15 -4.80 -2.52
N ILE A 64 8.31 -4.89 -3.17
CA ILE A 64 8.39 -5.00 -4.64
C ILE A 64 8.14 -6.43 -5.11
N SER A 65 8.70 -7.40 -4.40
CA SER A 65 8.50 -8.81 -4.71
C SER A 65 7.03 -9.22 -4.57
N ASP A 66 6.56 -10.01 -5.51
CA ASP A 66 5.27 -10.69 -5.38
C ASP A 66 5.35 -11.78 -4.31
N ILE A 67 4.25 -12.04 -3.60
CA ILE A 67 4.22 -13.04 -2.52
C ILE A 67 4.56 -14.46 -2.99
N SER A 68 4.50 -14.73 -4.26
CA SER A 68 4.92 -16.01 -4.87
C SER A 68 6.44 -16.10 -5.12
N GLU A 69 7.18 -15.00 -4.98
CA GLU A 69 8.61 -14.97 -5.19
C GLU A 69 9.39 -15.38 -3.94
N ASP A 70 10.51 -16.10 -4.14
CA ASP A 70 11.37 -16.54 -3.04
C ASP A 70 11.90 -15.38 -2.18
N ALA A 71 12.09 -14.21 -2.77
CA ALA A 71 12.58 -13.01 -2.09
C ALA A 71 11.53 -12.31 -1.21
N ALA A 72 10.24 -12.58 -1.39
CA ALA A 72 9.15 -11.81 -0.79
C ALA A 72 9.19 -11.79 0.74
N ILE A 73 9.46 -12.93 1.39
CA ILE A 73 9.54 -13.01 2.86
C ILE A 73 10.67 -12.12 3.37
N ALA A 74 11.89 -12.27 2.85
CA ALA A 74 13.06 -11.52 3.32
C ALA A 74 12.93 -10.01 3.05
N GLU A 75 12.33 -9.63 1.93
CA GLU A 75 12.03 -8.24 1.62
C GLU A 75 10.98 -7.66 2.57
N THR A 76 9.90 -8.41 2.84
CA THR A 76 8.85 -7.99 3.78
C THR A 76 9.42 -7.82 5.19
N GLU A 77 10.23 -8.74 5.69
CA GLU A 77 10.90 -8.61 6.98
C GLU A 77 11.81 -7.36 7.06
N SER A 78 12.46 -7.02 5.96
CA SER A 78 13.25 -5.79 5.85
C SER A 78 12.37 -4.54 5.83
N CYS A 79 11.22 -4.58 5.13
CA CYS A 79 10.23 -3.52 5.14
C CYS A 79 9.62 -3.32 6.53
N ILE A 80 9.35 -4.40 7.28
CA ILE A 80 8.83 -4.31 8.65
C ILE A 80 9.80 -3.56 9.57
N LYS A 81 11.10 -3.86 9.51
CA LYS A 81 12.12 -3.16 10.29
C LYS A 81 12.19 -1.67 9.95
N ILE A 82 12.20 -1.34 8.65
CA ILE A 82 12.20 0.04 8.18
C ILE A 82 10.91 0.76 8.59
N ALA A 83 9.77 0.11 8.47
CA ALA A 83 8.48 0.69 8.86
C ALA A 83 8.42 0.99 10.36
N GLU A 84 8.93 0.09 11.22
CA GLU A 84 9.07 0.32 12.66
C GLU A 84 9.97 1.53 12.95
N GLU A 85 11.16 1.59 12.32
CA GLU A 85 12.12 2.68 12.51
C GLU A 85 11.60 4.05 12.03
N LEU A 86 10.87 4.09 10.93
CA LEU A 86 10.35 5.30 10.31
C LEU A 86 8.92 5.64 10.73
N HIS A 87 8.30 4.83 11.61
CA HIS A 87 6.91 4.96 12.06
C HIS A 87 5.89 4.91 10.91
N ILE A 88 6.13 4.05 9.92
CA ILE A 88 5.21 3.81 8.79
C ILE A 88 4.17 2.78 9.22
N PRO A 89 2.87 3.13 9.23
CA PRO A 89 1.84 2.24 9.76
C PRO A 89 1.53 1.05 8.87
N ASN A 90 1.69 1.17 7.54
CA ASN A 90 1.24 0.15 6.60
C ASN A 90 2.36 -0.32 5.67
N ILE A 91 2.37 -1.62 5.36
CA ILE A 91 3.22 -2.22 4.34
C ILE A 91 2.32 -2.85 3.28
N ARG A 92 2.42 -2.35 2.04
CA ARG A 92 1.68 -2.89 0.91
C ARG A 92 2.30 -4.19 0.43
N ILE A 93 1.47 -5.22 0.30
CA ILE A 93 1.82 -6.52 -0.23
C ILE A 93 1.09 -6.74 -1.55
N LYS A 94 1.83 -7.18 -2.56
CA LYS A 94 1.32 -7.49 -3.91
C LYS A 94 1.18 -8.98 -4.11
N SER A 95 0.17 -9.37 -4.89
CA SER A 95 -0.13 -10.75 -5.25
C SER A 95 -0.62 -10.81 -6.69
N ALA A 96 0.30 -10.78 -7.65
CA ALA A 96 -0.06 -10.83 -9.07
C ALA A 96 -0.67 -12.19 -9.44
N GLU A 97 0.03 -13.26 -9.10
CA GLU A 97 -0.40 -14.63 -9.37
C GLU A 97 -0.01 -15.53 -8.19
N CYS A 98 -0.95 -15.82 -7.31
CA CYS A 98 -0.73 -16.80 -6.25
C CYS A 98 -2.03 -17.53 -5.91
N ASP A 99 -1.92 -18.75 -5.42
CA ASP A 99 -3.03 -19.44 -4.80
C ASP A 99 -3.17 -19.07 -3.32
N ASN A 100 -4.32 -19.46 -2.75
CA ASN A 100 -4.63 -19.15 -1.36
C ASN A 100 -3.65 -19.80 -0.37
N ASP A 101 -3.11 -20.99 -0.69
CA ASP A 101 -2.16 -21.71 0.17
C ASP A 101 -0.80 -21.00 0.18
N THR A 102 -0.34 -20.50 -0.96
CA THR A 102 0.88 -19.68 -1.08
C THR A 102 0.73 -18.40 -0.27
N ALA A 103 -0.41 -17.71 -0.40
CA ALA A 103 -0.69 -16.51 0.37
C ALA A 103 -0.72 -16.79 1.89
N LYS A 104 -1.37 -17.86 2.32
CA LYS A 104 -1.40 -18.27 3.75
C LYS A 104 -0.02 -18.60 4.30
N LYS A 105 0.81 -19.31 3.54
CA LYS A 105 2.20 -19.62 3.94
C LYS A 105 3.02 -18.34 4.11
N PHE A 106 2.95 -17.43 3.14
CA PHE A 106 3.62 -16.15 3.21
C PHE A 106 3.19 -15.35 4.44
N ILE A 107 1.88 -15.15 4.65
CA ILE A 107 1.36 -14.39 5.78
C ILE A 107 1.77 -15.03 7.11
N THR A 108 1.66 -16.37 7.23
CA THR A 108 2.10 -17.10 8.44
C THR A 108 3.57 -16.84 8.77
N ALA A 109 4.42 -16.67 7.76
CA ALA A 109 5.84 -16.43 7.98
C ALA A 109 6.13 -14.99 8.47
N VAL A 110 5.43 -13.97 7.95
CA VAL A 110 5.78 -12.57 8.18
C VAL A 110 4.89 -11.86 9.22
N LEU A 111 3.65 -12.31 9.42
CA LEU A 111 2.68 -11.66 10.31
C LEU A 111 3.14 -11.52 11.76
N PRO A 112 3.77 -12.53 12.39
CA PRO A 112 4.25 -12.39 13.78
C PRO A 112 5.26 -11.25 13.98
N GLN A 113 6.06 -10.96 12.97
CA GLN A 113 7.00 -9.83 13.02
C GLN A 113 6.28 -8.50 12.86
N ALA A 114 5.28 -8.42 11.96
CA ALA A 114 4.46 -7.23 11.77
C ALA A 114 3.68 -6.88 13.04
N GLU A 115 3.07 -7.87 13.70
CA GLU A 115 2.40 -7.72 14.99
C GLU A 115 3.33 -7.19 16.08
N LYS A 116 4.53 -7.76 16.19
CA LYS A 116 5.54 -7.30 17.15
C LYS A 116 5.98 -5.88 16.92
N ALA A 117 6.12 -5.47 15.66
CA ALA A 117 6.51 -4.12 15.25
C ALA A 117 5.34 -3.11 15.29
N GLY A 118 4.09 -3.57 15.49
CA GLY A 118 2.90 -2.72 15.43
C GLY A 118 2.61 -2.17 14.02
N VAL A 119 3.02 -2.89 12.97
CA VAL A 119 2.87 -2.50 11.57
C VAL A 119 1.78 -3.36 10.93
N THR A 120 0.96 -2.78 10.05
CA THR A 120 -0.11 -3.50 9.36
C THR A 120 0.34 -3.92 7.95
N LEU A 121 0.23 -5.21 7.66
CA LEU A 121 0.36 -5.73 6.30
C LEU A 121 -0.96 -5.51 5.56
N VAL A 122 -0.94 -4.74 4.49
CA VAL A 122 -2.14 -4.46 3.68
C VAL A 122 -2.04 -5.16 2.33
N ILE A 123 -2.87 -6.19 2.14
CA ILE A 123 -2.92 -6.95 0.88
C ILE A 123 -3.71 -6.13 -0.13
N GLU A 124 -3.10 -5.85 -1.28
CA GLU A 124 -3.74 -5.06 -2.33
C GLU A 124 -4.81 -5.88 -3.07
N THR A 125 -5.98 -5.28 -3.32
CA THR A 125 -7.03 -5.86 -4.16
C THR A 125 -6.66 -5.82 -5.63
N SER A 126 -5.56 -6.48 -5.98
CA SER A 126 -5.03 -6.59 -7.34
C SER A 126 -4.56 -8.02 -7.61
N GLY A 127 -4.30 -8.37 -8.86
CA GLY A 127 -3.83 -9.70 -9.24
C GLY A 127 -4.76 -10.81 -8.76
N ALA A 128 -4.25 -11.75 -7.99
CA ALA A 128 -5.01 -12.89 -7.44
C ALA A 128 -6.19 -12.46 -6.54
N PHE A 129 -6.10 -11.30 -5.91
CA PHE A 129 -7.11 -10.77 -5.00
C PHE A 129 -7.91 -9.58 -5.57
N CYS A 130 -8.00 -9.45 -6.90
CA CYS A 130 -8.93 -8.51 -7.53
C CYS A 130 -10.37 -8.75 -7.09
N SER A 131 -10.78 -10.02 -6.91
CA SER A 131 -12.05 -10.40 -6.29
C SER A 131 -11.95 -10.24 -4.79
N THR A 132 -12.75 -9.34 -4.23
CA THR A 132 -12.71 -9.03 -2.81
C THR A 132 -13.25 -10.14 -1.93
N ALA A 133 -14.08 -11.03 -2.46
CA ALA A 133 -14.52 -12.23 -1.74
C ALA A 133 -13.36 -13.18 -1.45
N ALA A 134 -12.44 -13.36 -2.41
CA ALA A 134 -11.25 -14.20 -2.21
C ALA A 134 -10.30 -13.58 -1.17
N LEU A 135 -10.10 -12.26 -1.21
CA LEU A 135 -9.31 -11.58 -0.19
C LEU A 135 -9.97 -11.68 1.19
N ARG A 136 -11.29 -11.54 1.28
CA ARG A 136 -12.04 -11.70 2.53
C ARG A 136 -11.79 -13.07 3.15
N GLU A 137 -11.89 -14.15 2.36
CA GLU A 137 -11.63 -15.52 2.83
C GLU A 137 -10.21 -15.68 3.38
N LEU A 138 -9.23 -15.06 2.71
CA LEU A 138 -7.84 -15.07 3.19
C LEU A 138 -7.72 -14.34 4.53
N LEU A 139 -8.24 -13.11 4.65
CA LEU A 139 -8.15 -12.29 5.87
C LEU A 139 -8.88 -12.95 7.05
N ASP A 140 -10.05 -13.54 6.82
CA ASP A 140 -10.82 -14.28 7.85
C ASP A 140 -10.08 -15.52 8.39
N SER A 141 -9.05 -16.01 7.66
CA SER A 141 -8.21 -17.12 8.13
C SER A 141 -7.22 -16.71 9.23
N PHE A 142 -7.03 -15.40 9.43
CA PHE A 142 -6.10 -14.85 10.40
C PHE A 142 -6.83 -13.88 11.33
N ALA A 143 -6.76 -14.11 12.64
CA ALA A 143 -7.36 -13.23 13.64
C ALA A 143 -6.34 -12.16 14.08
N SER A 144 -6.03 -11.20 13.22
CA SER A 144 -5.01 -10.18 13.49
C SER A 144 -5.43 -8.80 13.01
N ASP A 145 -5.27 -7.79 13.86
CA ASP A 145 -5.46 -6.38 13.51
C ASP A 145 -4.31 -5.82 12.64
N ASN A 146 -3.22 -6.57 12.52
CA ASN A 146 -2.04 -6.22 11.72
C ASN A 146 -2.06 -6.85 10.32
N LEU A 147 -3.20 -7.43 9.91
CA LEU A 147 -3.44 -7.90 8.55
C LEU A 147 -4.74 -7.29 8.03
N ALA A 148 -4.67 -6.58 6.90
CA ALA A 148 -5.78 -5.80 6.39
C ALA A 148 -5.79 -5.75 4.86
N ALA A 149 -6.74 -5.01 4.30
CA ALA A 149 -6.87 -4.79 2.87
C ALA A 149 -6.39 -3.39 2.46
N LEU A 150 -5.69 -3.32 1.33
CA LEU A 150 -5.53 -2.12 0.53
C LEU A 150 -6.51 -2.19 -0.64
N TRP A 151 -7.49 -1.29 -0.65
CA TRP A 151 -8.45 -1.23 -1.75
C TRP A 151 -7.87 -0.47 -2.94
N ASP A 152 -7.43 -1.17 -3.98
CA ASP A 152 -7.18 -0.57 -5.30
C ASP A 152 -8.50 -0.47 -6.06
N MET A 153 -9.05 0.72 -6.12
CA MET A 153 -10.38 0.99 -6.69
C MET A 153 -10.45 0.66 -8.18
N TYR A 154 -9.35 0.87 -8.91
CA TYR A 154 -9.28 0.51 -10.33
C TYR A 154 -9.38 -1.01 -10.54
N SER A 155 -8.65 -1.78 -9.76
CA SER A 155 -8.59 -3.23 -9.93
C SER A 155 -9.91 -3.91 -9.61
N THR A 156 -10.57 -3.53 -8.53
CA THR A 156 -11.89 -4.11 -8.17
C THR A 156 -12.95 -3.76 -9.20
N PHE A 157 -12.99 -2.51 -9.67
CA PHE A 157 -14.00 -2.07 -10.62
C PHE A 157 -13.75 -2.56 -12.05
N PHE A 158 -12.57 -2.28 -12.61
CA PHE A 158 -12.30 -2.58 -14.02
C PHE A 158 -11.78 -4.00 -14.28
N LYS A 159 -11.12 -4.64 -13.29
CA LYS A 159 -10.58 -5.99 -13.47
C LYS A 159 -11.52 -7.07 -12.95
N ALA A 160 -12.06 -6.90 -11.75
CA ALA A 160 -13.03 -7.85 -11.18
C ALA A 160 -14.49 -7.54 -11.55
N GLY A 161 -14.80 -6.33 -12.01
CA GLY A 161 -16.18 -5.91 -12.33
C GLY A 161 -17.05 -5.68 -11.10
N GLU A 162 -16.45 -5.54 -9.91
CA GLU A 162 -17.18 -5.35 -8.66
C GLU A 162 -17.69 -3.91 -8.51
N GLN A 163 -18.93 -3.78 -8.03
CA GLN A 163 -19.48 -2.48 -7.64
C GLN A 163 -18.96 -2.08 -6.24
N PRO A 164 -18.89 -0.77 -5.93
CA PRO A 164 -18.38 -0.29 -4.64
C PRO A 164 -19.04 -0.92 -3.42
N GLU A 165 -20.35 -1.15 -3.48
CA GLU A 165 -21.13 -1.75 -2.41
C GLU A 165 -20.73 -3.20 -2.14
N GLU A 166 -20.40 -3.94 -3.18
CA GLU A 166 -19.93 -5.32 -3.06
C GLU A 166 -18.54 -5.38 -2.41
N THR A 167 -17.61 -4.52 -2.86
CA THR A 167 -16.29 -4.40 -2.25
C THR A 167 -16.40 -4.08 -0.76
N ILE A 168 -17.22 -3.08 -0.38
CA ILE A 168 -17.40 -2.69 1.02
C ILE A 168 -18.12 -3.76 1.84
N LYS A 169 -19.08 -4.48 1.26
CA LYS A 169 -19.72 -5.63 1.91
C LYS A 169 -18.69 -6.71 2.26
N ASN A 170 -17.75 -6.97 1.37
CA ASN A 170 -16.72 -7.99 1.57
C ASN A 170 -15.59 -7.50 2.52
N LEU A 171 -15.07 -6.29 2.31
CA LEU A 171 -13.84 -5.83 2.94
C LEU A 171 -14.01 -4.66 3.92
N GLY A 172 -15.20 -4.06 4.08
CA GLY A 172 -15.38 -2.78 4.78
C GLY A 172 -14.52 -2.58 6.01
N ALA A 173 -14.63 -3.46 7.00
CA ALA A 173 -13.85 -3.36 8.24
C ALA A 173 -12.34 -3.62 8.08
N TYR A 174 -11.93 -4.28 6.99
CA TYR A 174 -10.55 -4.60 6.69
C TYR A 174 -9.80 -3.49 5.92
N VAL A 175 -10.51 -2.54 5.30
CA VAL A 175 -9.86 -1.49 4.49
C VAL A 175 -9.12 -0.52 5.39
N LYS A 176 -7.79 -0.51 5.30
CA LYS A 176 -6.90 0.42 6.01
C LYS A 176 -6.18 1.39 5.10
N HIS A 177 -6.12 1.09 3.81
CA HIS A 177 -5.46 1.93 2.82
C HIS A 177 -6.20 1.87 1.48
N VAL A 178 -6.08 2.92 0.65
CA VAL A 178 -6.82 3.02 -0.62
C VAL A 178 -5.91 3.56 -1.71
N HIS A 179 -5.91 2.89 -2.86
CA HIS A 179 -5.32 3.43 -4.09
C HIS A 179 -6.41 3.81 -5.09
N ILE A 180 -6.29 5.00 -5.67
CA ILE A 180 -7.21 5.52 -6.67
C ILE A 180 -6.45 5.78 -7.96
N LYS A 181 -6.90 5.16 -9.04
CA LYS A 181 -6.43 5.41 -10.41
C LYS A 181 -7.64 5.46 -11.30
N ASP A 182 -7.85 6.57 -11.98
CA ASP A 182 -8.97 6.69 -12.91
C ASP A 182 -8.57 6.27 -14.32
N PHE A 183 -9.53 5.78 -15.09
CA PHE A 183 -9.30 5.19 -16.41
C PHE A 183 -10.49 5.52 -17.32
N ASP A 184 -10.21 6.04 -18.52
CA ASP A 184 -11.24 6.48 -19.48
C ASP A 184 -11.70 5.37 -20.46
N GLY A 185 -10.99 4.24 -20.47
CA GLY A 185 -11.18 3.11 -21.40
C GLY A 185 -10.01 2.94 -22.37
N GLU A 186 -9.15 3.92 -22.51
CA GLU A 186 -7.95 3.90 -23.34
C GLU A 186 -6.67 4.04 -22.52
N GLY A 187 -6.70 4.85 -21.44
CA GLY A 187 -5.56 5.11 -20.58
C GLY A 187 -5.93 5.62 -19.19
N PHE A 188 -4.92 5.76 -18.34
CA PHE A 188 -5.09 6.44 -17.05
C PHE A 188 -5.20 7.95 -17.27
N CYS A 189 -6.16 8.56 -16.57
CA CYS A 189 -6.47 9.98 -16.64
C CYS A 189 -6.53 10.61 -15.24
N LEU A 190 -6.82 11.90 -15.14
CA LEU A 190 -7.01 12.55 -13.86
C LEU A 190 -8.27 12.01 -13.16
N ILE A 191 -8.22 11.94 -11.85
CA ILE A 191 -9.34 11.45 -11.03
C ILE A 191 -10.56 12.33 -11.27
N GLY A 192 -11.67 11.69 -11.69
CA GLY A 192 -12.92 12.34 -12.04
C GLY A 192 -13.08 12.65 -13.54
N GLU A 193 -12.08 12.41 -14.36
CA GLU A 193 -12.15 12.53 -15.84
C GLU A 193 -12.38 11.20 -16.54
N GLY A 194 -12.25 10.08 -15.80
CA GLY A 194 -12.44 8.73 -16.31
C GLY A 194 -13.82 8.15 -16.03
N LYS A 195 -13.87 6.84 -16.02
CA LYS A 195 -15.10 6.05 -15.83
C LYS A 195 -15.21 5.43 -14.43
N LEU A 196 -14.24 5.67 -13.55
CA LEU A 196 -14.29 5.17 -12.18
C LEU A 196 -15.41 5.92 -11.42
N PRO A 197 -16.35 5.24 -10.77
CA PRO A 197 -17.40 5.89 -9.98
C PRO A 197 -16.84 6.37 -8.62
N VAL A 198 -15.89 7.32 -8.66
CA VAL A 198 -15.14 7.79 -7.48
C VAL A 198 -16.06 8.30 -6.38
N GLY A 199 -17.14 9.02 -6.75
CA GLY A 199 -18.11 9.54 -5.79
C GLY A 199 -18.81 8.44 -5.00
N ASP A 200 -19.25 7.38 -5.68
CA ASP A 200 -19.92 6.22 -5.07
C ASP A 200 -18.93 5.41 -4.21
N MET A 201 -17.71 5.21 -4.70
CA MET A 201 -16.63 4.54 -3.94
C MET A 201 -16.28 5.28 -2.66
N MET A 202 -16.16 6.60 -2.72
CA MET A 202 -15.89 7.41 -1.52
C MET A 202 -17.08 7.43 -0.56
N SER A 203 -18.31 7.38 -1.08
CA SER A 203 -19.51 7.27 -0.26
C SER A 203 -19.62 5.91 0.42
N ALA A 204 -19.34 4.83 -0.30
CA ALA A 204 -19.27 3.47 0.24
C ALA A 204 -18.20 3.34 1.33
N LEU A 205 -16.99 3.89 1.10
CA LEU A 205 -15.92 3.89 2.09
C LEU A 205 -16.31 4.63 3.38
N ARG A 206 -16.96 5.79 3.27
CA ARG A 206 -17.44 6.56 4.45
C ARG A 206 -18.53 5.85 5.25
N SER A 207 -19.21 4.87 4.68
CA SER A 207 -20.26 4.12 5.39
C SER A 207 -19.73 3.13 6.41
N VAL A 208 -18.43 2.83 6.37
CA VAL A 208 -17.75 1.83 7.22
C VAL A 208 -16.60 2.40 8.07
N ASN A 209 -16.32 3.71 7.95
CA ASN A 209 -15.31 4.44 8.72
C ASN A 209 -15.90 5.57 9.53
#